data_42f31366f09dd06e805a17c7efcd4424
#
_entry.id   42f31366f09dd06e805a17c7efcd4424
#
_cell.length_a   1.000
_cell.length_b   1.000
_cell.length_c   1.000
_cell.angle_alpha   90.00
_cell.angle_beta   90.00
_cell.angle_gamma   90.00
#
_symmetry.space_group_name_H-M   'P 1'
#
loop_
_entity.id
_entity.type
_entity.pdbx_description
1 polymer ?
#
loop_
_entity_poly.entity_id
_entity_poly.type
_entity_poly.pdbx_seq_one_letter_code
_entity_poly.pdbx_strand_id
1 'polypeptide(L)'
;MTKPLVSIITPCYNGEAFLKRYFESILNQTYPNLELIFINDGSTDRTEEIALSYRERLEKRGITYIYEKQENAGQAAALNRGLKLFKGEYLTWPDSDDVMTKDSIEKKVHFLEKNPKYEMEFISMKLPIKKRELATRLQIRKKIFLKIWFCLGHMVAVVVI
;
A
#
# COMPACT_ATOMS: atom_id res chain seq x y z
N MET A 1 14.82 -8.67 18.36
CA MET A 1 13.36 -8.51 18.20
C MET A 1 13.05 -8.55 16.71
N THR A 2 12.09 -9.35 16.30
CA THR A 2 11.61 -9.37 14.89
C THR A 2 10.86 -8.07 14.60
N LYS A 3 11.16 -7.43 13.47
CA LYS A 3 10.41 -6.22 13.06
C LYS A 3 8.93 -6.59 12.78
N PRO A 4 7.95 -5.75 13.16
CA PRO A 4 6.53 -5.99 12.90
C PRO A 4 6.24 -6.27 11.43
N LEU A 5 5.22 -7.07 11.12
CA LEU A 5 4.80 -7.32 9.74
C LEU A 5 4.03 -6.12 9.21
N VAL A 6 4.38 -5.69 8.00
CA VAL A 6 3.64 -4.64 7.27
C VAL A 6 2.93 -5.26 6.08
N SER A 7 1.61 -5.13 6.04
CA SER A 7 0.78 -5.53 4.92
C SER A 7 0.64 -4.38 3.91
N ILE A 8 0.88 -4.68 2.65
CA ILE A 8 0.67 -3.77 1.53
C ILE A 8 -0.52 -4.30 0.74
N ILE A 9 -1.63 -3.57 0.69
CA ILE A 9 -2.79 -3.95 -0.13
C ILE A 9 -2.82 -3.04 -1.35
N THR A 10 -2.83 -3.62 -2.56
CA THR A 10 -2.84 -2.86 -3.80
C THR A 10 -3.97 -3.33 -4.70
N PRO A 11 -5.07 -2.58 -4.78
CA PRO A 11 -6.09 -2.77 -5.80
C PRO A 11 -5.55 -2.28 -7.14
N CYS A 12 -5.87 -3.02 -8.22
CA CYS A 12 -5.43 -2.66 -9.56
C CYS A 12 -6.49 -3.03 -10.60
N TYR A 13 -6.77 -2.09 -11.50
CA TYR A 13 -7.58 -2.31 -12.69
C TYR A 13 -6.86 -1.70 -13.90
N ASN A 14 -6.55 -2.54 -14.90
CA ASN A 14 -5.86 -2.14 -16.14
C ASN A 14 -4.56 -1.35 -15.88
N GLY A 15 -3.65 -1.93 -15.12
CA GLY A 15 -2.41 -1.29 -14.65
C GLY A 15 -1.15 -1.64 -15.43
N GLU A 16 -1.22 -2.32 -16.58
CA GLU A 16 -0.03 -2.85 -17.28
C GLU A 16 1.08 -1.82 -17.50
N ALA A 17 0.72 -0.57 -17.77
CA ALA A 17 1.66 0.51 -18.04
C ALA A 17 2.51 0.90 -16.81
N PHE A 18 2.03 0.62 -15.60
CA PHE A 18 2.62 1.12 -14.35
C PHE A 18 3.22 0.01 -13.47
N LEU A 19 2.68 -1.21 -13.56
CA LEU A 19 2.99 -2.31 -12.63
C LEU A 19 4.48 -2.66 -12.54
N LYS A 20 5.24 -2.58 -13.63
CA LYS A 20 6.67 -2.83 -13.58
C LYS A 20 7.37 -1.89 -12.59
N ARG A 21 7.11 -0.59 -12.68
CA ARG A 21 7.70 0.41 -11.77
C ARG A 21 7.20 0.23 -10.35
N TYR A 22 5.93 -0.08 -10.20
CA TYR A 22 5.31 -0.37 -8.91
C TYR A 22 6.03 -1.54 -8.21
N PHE A 23 6.09 -2.73 -8.82
CA PHE A 23 6.71 -3.92 -8.23
C PHE A 23 8.20 -3.73 -7.94
N GLU A 24 8.94 -3.04 -8.82
CA GLU A 24 10.34 -2.70 -8.55
C GLU A 24 10.46 -1.81 -7.29
N SER A 25 9.53 -0.89 -7.06
CA SER A 25 9.54 -0.05 -5.88
C SER A 25 9.26 -0.83 -4.59
N ILE A 26 8.42 -1.89 -4.65
CA ILE A 26 8.17 -2.81 -3.53
C ILE A 26 9.41 -3.66 -3.24
N LEU A 27 10.01 -4.26 -4.28
CA LEU A 27 11.23 -5.08 -4.15
C LEU A 27 12.39 -4.31 -3.53
N ASN A 28 12.49 -3.01 -3.81
CA ASN A 28 13.56 -2.13 -3.32
C ASN A 28 13.31 -1.55 -1.92
N GLN A 29 12.21 -1.89 -1.23
CA GLN A 29 11.97 -1.41 0.12
C GLN A 29 13.05 -1.91 1.10
N THR A 30 13.54 -1.02 1.97
CA THR A 30 14.55 -1.40 2.99
C THR A 30 13.94 -2.17 4.16
N TYR A 31 12.66 -2.04 4.38
CA TYR A 31 11.95 -2.74 5.45
C TYR A 31 11.87 -4.25 5.16
N PRO A 32 12.30 -5.13 6.08
CA PRO A 32 12.48 -6.55 5.77
C PRO A 32 11.22 -7.39 5.84
N ASN A 33 10.27 -7.09 6.72
CA ASN A 33 9.13 -7.95 7.03
C ASN A 33 7.85 -7.42 6.38
N LEU A 34 7.60 -7.88 5.14
CA LEU A 34 6.52 -7.41 4.28
C LEU A 34 5.65 -8.55 3.79
N GLU A 35 4.35 -8.28 3.66
CA GLU A 35 3.45 -9.02 2.78
C GLU A 35 2.83 -8.09 1.75
N LEU A 36 2.63 -8.55 0.54
CA LEU A 36 1.96 -7.84 -0.54
C LEU A 36 0.70 -8.61 -0.94
N ILE A 37 -0.44 -7.96 -0.83
CA ILE A 37 -1.75 -8.44 -1.22
C ILE A 37 -2.18 -7.63 -2.44
N PHE A 38 -2.08 -8.25 -3.61
CA PHE A 38 -2.42 -7.62 -4.89
C PHE A 38 -3.80 -8.10 -5.35
N ILE A 39 -4.73 -7.17 -5.50
CA ILE A 39 -6.10 -7.47 -5.91
C ILE A 39 -6.32 -6.96 -7.34
N ASN A 40 -6.40 -7.90 -8.29
CA ASN A 40 -6.77 -7.60 -9.66
C ASN A 40 -8.30 -7.46 -9.76
N ASP A 41 -8.77 -6.23 -9.95
CA ASP A 41 -10.20 -5.91 -10.02
C ASP A 41 -10.76 -6.08 -11.45
N GLY A 42 -10.60 -7.28 -12.01
CA GLY A 42 -11.18 -7.64 -13.29
C GLY A 42 -10.49 -7.00 -14.50
N SER A 43 -9.16 -6.80 -14.44
CA SER A 43 -8.40 -6.24 -15.57
C SER A 43 -8.53 -7.07 -16.84
N THR A 44 -8.53 -6.38 -17.97
CA THR A 44 -8.64 -6.93 -19.33
C THR A 44 -7.36 -6.81 -20.15
N ASP A 45 -6.37 -6.08 -19.61
CA ASP A 45 -5.02 -5.91 -20.17
C ASP A 45 -4.03 -6.96 -19.61
N ARG A 46 -2.73 -6.74 -19.77
CA ARG A 46 -1.68 -7.65 -19.28
C ARG A 46 -1.39 -7.55 -17.78
N THR A 47 -2.26 -6.88 -16.99
CA THR A 47 -2.09 -6.73 -15.54
C THR A 47 -1.84 -8.06 -14.83
N GLU A 48 -2.65 -9.10 -15.13
CA GLU A 48 -2.53 -10.41 -14.50
C GLU A 48 -1.18 -11.09 -14.82
N GLU A 49 -0.81 -11.11 -16.10
CA GLU A 49 0.46 -11.68 -16.56
C GLU A 49 1.65 -11.03 -15.83
N ILE A 50 1.66 -9.68 -15.80
CA ILE A 50 2.73 -8.93 -15.14
C ILE A 50 2.75 -9.21 -13.64
N ALA A 51 1.60 -9.15 -12.96
CA ALA A 51 1.52 -9.38 -11.52
C ALA A 51 2.04 -10.77 -11.12
N LEU A 52 1.67 -11.81 -11.87
CA LEU A 52 2.11 -13.18 -11.61
C LEU A 52 3.60 -13.38 -11.92
N SER A 53 4.16 -12.67 -12.90
CA SER A 53 5.59 -12.76 -13.24
C SER A 53 6.52 -12.27 -12.12
N TYR A 54 6.02 -11.42 -11.23
CA TYR A 54 6.80 -10.91 -10.08
C TYR A 54 6.81 -11.83 -8.86
N ARG A 55 5.98 -12.87 -8.81
CA ARG A 55 5.83 -13.77 -7.66
C ARG A 55 7.19 -14.29 -7.16
N GLU A 56 7.93 -14.95 -8.02
CA GLU A 56 9.21 -15.57 -7.65
C GLU A 56 10.23 -14.55 -7.09
N ARG A 57 10.29 -13.36 -7.68
CA ARG A 57 11.19 -12.29 -7.23
C ARG A 57 10.80 -11.75 -5.86
N LEU A 58 9.50 -11.58 -5.59
CA LEU A 58 8.97 -11.14 -4.30
C LEU A 58 9.25 -12.18 -3.22
N GLU A 59 8.96 -13.45 -3.49
CA GLU A 59 9.18 -14.56 -2.56
C GLU A 59 10.68 -14.76 -2.27
N LYS A 60 11.55 -14.68 -3.26
CA LYS A 60 13.03 -14.69 -3.07
C LYS A 60 13.52 -13.52 -2.21
N ARG A 61 12.85 -12.36 -2.29
CA ARG A 61 13.13 -11.20 -1.43
C ARG A 61 12.63 -11.41 0.00
N GLY A 62 11.84 -12.47 0.29
CA GLY A 62 11.22 -12.74 1.58
C GLY A 62 9.91 -11.98 1.79
N ILE A 63 9.27 -11.50 0.72
CA ILE A 63 7.96 -10.86 0.76
C ILE A 63 6.89 -11.93 0.54
N THR A 64 5.97 -12.09 1.48
CA THR A 64 4.79 -12.95 1.26
C THR A 64 3.91 -12.32 0.19
N TYR A 65 3.65 -13.04 -0.90
CA TYR A 65 2.87 -12.50 -2.01
C TYR A 65 1.53 -13.23 -2.16
N ILE A 66 0.44 -12.50 -1.99
CA ILE A 66 -0.93 -12.95 -2.19
C ILE A 66 -1.49 -12.25 -3.42
N TYR A 67 -1.89 -13.02 -4.43
CA TYR A 67 -2.58 -12.53 -5.62
C TYR A 67 -4.01 -13.03 -5.61
N GLU A 68 -4.96 -12.11 -5.73
CA GLU A 68 -6.38 -12.38 -5.85
C GLU A 68 -6.96 -11.66 -7.08
N LYS A 69 -7.94 -12.29 -7.73
CA LYS A 69 -8.70 -11.70 -8.84
C LYS A 69 -10.17 -11.69 -8.49
N GLN A 70 -10.84 -10.65 -8.88
CA GLN A 70 -12.31 -10.51 -8.76
C GLN A 70 -12.91 -9.94 -10.04
N GLU A 71 -14.22 -10.03 -10.19
CA GLU A 71 -14.94 -9.23 -11.18
C GLU A 71 -14.84 -7.75 -10.81
N ASN A 72 -14.77 -6.87 -11.82
CA ASN A 72 -14.62 -5.44 -11.58
C ASN A 72 -15.78 -4.91 -10.73
N ALA A 73 -15.43 -4.45 -9.53
CA ALA A 73 -16.38 -3.90 -8.56
C ALA A 73 -15.90 -2.56 -7.97
N GLY A 74 -14.81 -2.03 -8.53
CA GLY A 74 -14.20 -0.76 -8.14
C GLY A 74 -13.20 -0.88 -7.00
N GLN A 75 -12.34 0.15 -6.90
CA GLN A 75 -11.20 0.19 -5.98
C GLN A 75 -11.57 -0.09 -4.52
N ALA A 76 -12.70 0.45 -4.05
CA ALA A 76 -13.14 0.23 -2.67
C ALA A 76 -13.50 -1.23 -2.38
N ALA A 77 -14.13 -1.94 -3.34
CA ALA A 77 -14.45 -3.34 -3.20
C ALA A 77 -13.18 -4.20 -3.21
N ALA A 78 -12.24 -3.90 -4.10
CA ALA A 78 -10.94 -4.58 -4.16
C ALA A 78 -10.13 -4.36 -2.87
N LEU A 79 -10.08 -3.13 -2.35
CA LEU A 79 -9.44 -2.85 -1.07
C LEU A 79 -10.10 -3.63 0.08
N ASN A 80 -11.44 -3.65 0.15
CA ASN A 80 -12.18 -4.42 1.16
C ASN A 80 -11.91 -5.93 1.07
N ARG A 81 -11.64 -6.46 -0.13
CA ARG A 81 -11.21 -7.85 -0.30
C ARG A 81 -9.82 -8.06 0.30
N GLY A 82 -8.88 -7.18 0.01
CA GLY A 82 -7.53 -7.21 0.59
C GLY A 82 -7.53 -7.11 2.12
N LEU A 83 -8.42 -6.27 2.68
CA LEU A 83 -8.61 -6.12 4.12
C LEU A 83 -9.11 -7.39 4.84
N LYS A 84 -9.56 -8.42 4.13
CA LYS A 84 -9.91 -9.72 4.72
C LYS A 84 -8.72 -10.69 4.77
N LEU A 85 -7.62 -10.36 4.10
CA LEU A 85 -6.48 -11.25 3.89
C LEU A 85 -5.23 -10.82 4.65
N PHE A 86 -5.13 -9.55 5.05
CA PHE A 86 -3.93 -9.02 5.68
C PHE A 86 -3.68 -9.62 7.08
N LYS A 87 -2.39 -9.72 7.46
CA LYS A 87 -1.95 -10.28 8.74
C LYS A 87 -0.99 -9.37 9.51
N GLY A 88 -0.58 -8.25 8.89
CA GLY A 88 0.40 -7.34 9.48
C GLY A 88 -0.14 -6.53 10.63
N GLU A 89 0.74 -6.12 11.52
CA GLU A 89 0.46 -5.13 12.57
C GLU A 89 0.31 -3.72 11.98
N TYR A 90 0.94 -3.49 10.83
CA TYR A 90 0.83 -2.24 10.08
C TYR A 90 0.25 -2.52 8.70
N LEU A 91 -0.53 -1.57 8.20
CA LEU A 91 -1.18 -1.65 6.91
C LEU A 91 -0.88 -0.40 6.07
N THR A 92 -0.60 -0.59 4.79
CA THR A 92 -0.53 0.48 3.78
C THR A 92 -1.22 0.05 2.49
N TRP A 93 -1.81 1.00 1.76
CA TRP A 93 -2.49 0.72 0.48
C TRP A 93 -2.10 1.72 -0.60
N PRO A 94 -0.91 1.59 -1.18
CA PRO A 94 -0.50 2.41 -2.32
C PRO A 94 -1.35 2.07 -3.55
N ASP A 95 -1.58 3.07 -4.40
CA ASP A 95 -2.16 2.85 -5.71
C ASP A 95 -1.15 2.13 -6.62
N SER A 96 -1.64 1.35 -7.59
CA SER A 96 -0.80 0.52 -8.46
C SER A 96 0.05 1.31 -9.48
N ASP A 97 -0.21 2.60 -9.64
CA ASP A 97 0.55 3.55 -10.47
C ASP A 97 1.56 4.38 -9.65
N ASP A 98 1.55 4.26 -8.32
CA ASP A 98 2.49 4.92 -7.43
C ASP A 98 3.86 4.22 -7.40
N VAL A 99 4.91 5.00 -7.12
CA VAL A 99 6.26 4.50 -6.88
C VAL A 99 6.71 4.93 -5.50
N MET A 100 6.92 3.96 -4.62
CA MET A 100 7.40 4.22 -3.26
C MET A 100 8.92 4.44 -3.23
N THR A 101 9.38 5.41 -2.44
CA THR A 101 10.81 5.55 -2.15
C THR A 101 11.28 4.35 -1.34
N LYS A 102 12.55 3.95 -1.51
CA LYS A 102 13.12 2.73 -0.92
C LYS A 102 12.99 2.59 0.59
N ASP A 103 12.90 3.71 1.30
CA ASP A 103 12.82 3.79 2.76
C ASP A 103 11.43 4.24 3.27
N SER A 104 10.45 4.28 2.38
CA SER A 104 9.11 4.78 2.68
C SER A 104 8.45 4.01 3.84
N ILE A 105 8.42 2.69 3.75
CA ILE A 105 7.80 1.85 4.79
C ILE A 105 8.59 1.93 6.09
N GLU A 106 9.92 1.86 6.03
CA GLU A 106 10.76 1.90 7.22
C GLU A 106 10.59 3.21 8.01
N LYS A 107 10.53 4.34 7.30
CA LYS A 107 10.29 5.65 7.92
C LYS A 107 8.93 5.74 8.61
N LYS A 108 7.89 5.21 7.97
CA LYS A 108 6.52 5.20 8.51
C LYS A 108 6.43 4.38 9.78
N VAL A 109 6.93 3.14 9.75
CA VAL A 109 6.95 2.26 10.93
C VAL A 109 7.74 2.91 12.06
N HIS A 110 8.94 3.40 11.79
CA HIS A 110 9.77 4.07 12.79
C HIS A 110 9.08 5.29 13.44
N PHE A 111 8.35 6.07 12.63
CA PHE A 111 7.57 7.19 13.16
C PHE A 111 6.48 6.71 14.10
N LEU A 112 5.70 5.71 13.72
CA LEU A 112 4.60 5.19 14.53
C LEU A 112 5.11 4.54 15.83
N GLU A 113 6.21 3.77 15.78
CA GLU A 113 6.85 3.19 16.95
C GLU A 113 7.34 4.25 17.96
N LYS A 114 7.87 5.38 17.46
CA LYS A 114 8.29 6.50 18.32
C LYS A 114 7.15 7.37 18.83
N ASN A 115 6.00 7.28 18.22
CA ASN A 115 4.87 8.14 18.53
C ASN A 115 3.58 7.33 18.74
N PRO A 116 3.49 6.48 19.78
CA PRO A 116 2.39 5.53 19.99
C PRO A 116 1.00 6.19 20.19
N LYS A 117 0.96 7.51 20.31
CA LYS A 117 -0.29 8.29 20.33
C LYS A 117 -0.92 8.48 18.94
N TYR A 118 -0.17 8.21 17.86
CA TYR A 118 -0.66 8.29 16.50
C TYR A 118 -0.98 6.88 16.01
N GLU A 119 -2.15 6.72 15.44
CA GLU A 119 -2.61 5.47 14.82
C GLU A 119 -2.44 5.50 13.30
N MET A 120 -2.10 6.64 12.73
CA MET A 120 -1.96 6.83 11.27
C MET A 120 -0.89 7.87 10.94
N GLU A 121 -0.11 7.59 9.90
CA GLU A 121 0.82 8.55 9.30
C GLU A 121 0.57 8.69 7.80
N PHE A 122 0.51 9.94 7.34
CA PHE A 122 0.43 10.30 5.93
C PHE A 122 1.78 10.86 5.48
N ILE A 123 2.40 10.25 4.48
CA ILE A 123 3.57 10.84 3.83
C ILE A 123 3.10 11.62 2.60
N SER A 124 3.33 12.93 2.64
CA SER A 124 3.12 13.80 1.51
C SER A 124 4.05 13.42 0.35
N MET A 125 3.50 13.23 -0.84
CA MET A 125 4.31 13.08 -2.04
C MET A 125 5.05 14.38 -2.35
N LYS A 126 6.34 14.29 -2.65
CA LYS A 126 7.05 15.39 -3.29
C LYS A 126 6.63 15.42 -4.77
N LEU A 127 5.57 16.16 -5.06
CA LEU A 127 5.33 16.60 -6.43
C LEU A 127 6.42 17.63 -6.79
N PRO A 128 7.00 17.61 -7.99
CA PRO A 128 7.94 18.62 -8.46
C PRO A 128 7.21 19.93 -8.86
N ILE A 129 6.23 20.34 -8.08
CA ILE A 129 5.46 21.57 -8.29
C ILE A 129 5.65 22.47 -7.08
N LYS A 130 6.07 23.72 -7.36
CA LYS A 130 6.33 24.79 -6.41
C LYS A 130 5.31 24.84 -5.27
N LYS A 131 5.83 24.77 -4.04
CA LYS A 131 5.25 25.02 -2.72
C LYS A 131 3.75 25.37 -2.70
N ARG A 132 2.94 24.47 -2.15
CA ARG A 132 1.87 24.82 -1.21
C ARG A 132 1.87 23.78 -0.12
N GLU A 133 2.22 24.22 1.10
CA GLU A 133 2.05 23.46 2.32
C GLU A 133 0.55 23.21 2.53
N LEU A 134 0.15 21.93 2.52
CA LEU A 134 -1.10 21.52 3.13
C LEU A 134 -0.76 20.57 4.28
N ALA A 135 -0.47 21.17 5.44
CA ALA A 135 -0.44 20.43 6.69
C ALA A 135 -1.90 20.21 7.14
N THR A 136 -2.48 19.07 6.82
CA THR A 136 -3.78 18.70 7.38
C THR A 136 -3.53 17.77 8.57
N ARG A 137 -3.56 18.32 9.78
CA ARG A 137 -3.67 17.56 11.03
C ARG A 137 -5.09 17.02 11.13
N LEU A 138 -5.26 15.75 10.87
CA LEU A 138 -6.47 15.01 11.26
C LEU A 138 -6.21 14.34 12.61
N GLN A 139 -6.83 14.87 13.67
CA GLN A 139 -6.98 14.15 14.95
C GLN A 139 -8.17 13.21 14.81
N ILE A 140 -7.91 11.91 14.76
CA ILE A 140 -8.97 10.90 14.82
C ILE A 140 -8.94 10.27 16.21
N ARG A 141 -9.96 10.59 17.03
CA ARG A 141 -10.20 9.93 18.32
C ARG A 141 -10.99 8.65 18.12
N LYS A 142 -10.46 7.55 18.69
CA LYS A 142 -11.08 6.26 19.05
C LYS A 142 -12.42 5.88 18.38
N LYS A 143 -12.36 4.84 17.63
CA LYS A 143 -13.27 3.93 16.94
C LYS A 143 -13.19 4.13 15.44
N ILE A 144 -12.32 3.34 14.83
CA ILE A 144 -12.21 3.31 13.39
C ILE A 144 -13.38 2.52 12.83
N PHE A 145 -14.48 3.21 12.53
CA PHE A 145 -15.31 2.86 11.42
C PHE A 145 -14.63 3.45 10.19
N LEU A 146 -13.93 2.61 9.43
CA LEU A 146 -13.36 3.00 8.16
C LEU A 146 -14.48 3.33 7.17
N LYS A 147 -15.08 4.51 7.27
CA LYS A 147 -15.72 5.17 6.15
C LYS A 147 -14.60 5.85 5.37
N ILE A 148 -14.06 5.13 4.41
CA ILE A 148 -13.15 5.71 3.42
C ILE A 148 -13.96 6.71 2.60
N TRP A 149 -13.83 7.99 2.93
CA TRP A 149 -14.29 9.07 2.07
C TRP A 149 -13.20 9.33 1.04
N PHE A 150 -13.49 8.93 -0.20
CA PHE A 150 -12.70 9.33 -1.36
C PHE A 150 -12.96 10.81 -1.64
N CYS A 151 -11.97 11.64 -1.48
CA CYS A 151 -11.84 12.91 -2.15
C CYS A 151 -10.39 13.19 -2.51
N LEU A 152 -10.12 13.10 -3.82
CA LEU A 152 -9.05 13.77 -4.59
C LEU A 152 -7.61 13.65 -4.08
N GLY A 153 -6.83 12.84 -4.79
CA GLY A 153 -5.37 12.92 -4.86
C GLY A 153 -4.67 11.89 -3.96
N HIS A 154 -3.90 11.06 -4.57
CA HIS A 154 -2.99 10.01 -4.11
C HIS A 154 -2.53 10.14 -2.65
N MET A 155 -3.10 9.35 -1.76
CA MET A 155 -2.67 9.26 -0.37
C MET A 155 -2.25 7.82 -0.06
N VAL A 156 -0.99 7.65 0.36
CA VAL A 156 -0.49 6.41 0.95
C VAL A 156 -0.53 6.56 2.46
N ALA A 157 -1.43 5.85 3.10
CA ALA A 157 -1.53 5.82 4.56
C ALA A 157 -0.94 4.53 5.14
N VAL A 158 -0.33 4.60 6.31
CA VAL A 158 -0.07 3.44 7.17
C VAL A 158 -0.96 3.56 8.38
N VAL A 159 -1.80 2.56 8.58
CA VAL A 159 -2.72 2.49 9.71
C VAL A 159 -2.23 1.42 10.66
N VAL A 160 -2.20 1.72 11.95
CA VAL A 160 -2.05 0.74 13.01
C VAL A 160 -3.44 0.22 13.37
N ILE A 161 -3.60 -1.07 13.43
CA ILE A 161 -4.86 -1.73 13.75
C ILE A 161 -4.78 -2.31 15.15
#